data_b335d80f658447f927ba195429773cef
#
_entry.id   b335d80f658447f927ba195429773cef
#
_cell.length_a   1.000
_cell.length_b   1.000
_cell.length_c   1.000
_cell.angle_alpha   90.00
_cell.angle_beta   90.00
_cell.angle_gamma   90.00
#
_symmetry.space_group_name_H-M   'P 1'
#
loop_
_entity.id
_entity.type
_entity.pdbx_description
1 polymer ?
#
loop_
_entity_poly.entity_id
_entity_poly.type
_entity_poly.pdbx_seq_one_letter_code
_entity_poly.pdbx_strand_id
1 'polypeptide(L)'
;MQKVYTKIESIVGNVVTVRASGVRSGDLALVGESYANVIKLDRDLVTLQVFSGTQGVSTTDPVRFLGRPMMVSFSDHLLGRIFNGAGVPRDNGPALTENMIPIGGPSVNPSRRIVPNKLIRTGIPMIDVFNTLVESQKLPIFSVSGEPYNQLLSRIAMQAQVDIIVL
;
A
#
# COMPACT_ATOMS: atom_id res chain seq x y z
N MET A 1 15.73 -11.95 -14.27
CA MET A 1 16.64 -12.80 -13.48
C MET A 1 16.53 -12.35 -12.02
N GLN A 2 16.08 -13.23 -11.13
CA GLN A 2 15.98 -12.91 -9.70
C GLN A 2 17.37 -12.97 -9.08
N LYS A 3 17.76 -11.90 -8.36
CA LYS A 3 19.02 -11.86 -7.62
C LYS A 3 18.75 -12.16 -6.15
N VAL A 4 19.50 -13.08 -5.58
CA VAL A 4 19.39 -13.48 -4.17
C VAL A 4 20.67 -13.08 -3.44
N TYR A 5 20.51 -12.43 -2.32
CA TYR A 5 21.58 -12.03 -1.41
C TYR A 5 21.33 -12.65 -0.04
N THR A 6 22.35 -13.18 0.59
CA THR A 6 22.23 -13.95 1.85
C THR A 6 22.80 -13.22 3.06
N LYS A 7 23.21 -11.96 2.89
CA LYS A 7 23.79 -11.19 3.99
C LYS A 7 23.08 -9.85 4.15
N ILE A 8 22.36 -9.72 5.24
CA ILE A 8 21.77 -8.47 5.70
C ILE A 8 22.82 -7.75 6.55
N GLU A 9 23.07 -6.48 6.26
CA GLU A 9 24.03 -5.65 6.99
C GLU A 9 23.45 -5.13 8.31
N SER A 10 22.18 -4.72 8.30
CA SER A 10 21.49 -4.24 9.50
C SER A 10 19.98 -4.39 9.41
N ILE A 11 19.35 -4.51 10.57
CA ILE A 11 17.89 -4.51 10.76
C ILE A 11 17.58 -3.48 11.85
N VAL A 12 16.82 -2.45 11.51
CA VAL A 12 16.41 -1.39 12.44
C VAL A 12 14.92 -1.10 12.26
N GLY A 13 14.11 -1.45 13.25
CA GLY A 13 12.65 -1.37 13.12
C GLY A 13 12.17 -2.17 11.91
N ASN A 14 11.42 -1.56 11.01
CA ASN A 14 10.92 -2.19 9.78
C ASN A 14 11.87 -2.00 8.58
N VAL A 15 13.10 -1.56 8.83
CA VAL A 15 14.07 -1.26 7.77
C VAL A 15 15.19 -2.28 7.78
N VAL A 16 15.48 -2.83 6.63
CA VAL A 16 16.57 -3.79 6.38
C VAL A 16 17.55 -3.17 5.38
N THR A 17 18.83 -3.29 5.66
CA THR A 17 19.89 -2.80 4.77
C THR A 17 20.72 -3.98 4.28
N VAL A 18 20.96 -4.05 2.98
CA VAL A 18 21.71 -5.13 2.32
C VAL A 18 22.62 -4.57 1.24
N ARG A 19 23.76 -5.21 1.00
CA ARG A 19 24.59 -4.89 -0.18
C ARG A 19 24.07 -5.63 -1.40
N ALA A 20 23.72 -4.86 -2.42
CA ALA A 20 23.22 -5.42 -3.67
C ALA A 20 23.55 -4.49 -4.84
N SER A 21 23.62 -5.06 -6.04
CA SER A 21 23.90 -4.31 -7.26
C SER A 21 22.82 -4.54 -8.33
N GLY A 22 22.56 -3.50 -9.15
CA GLY A 22 21.60 -3.57 -10.25
C GLY A 22 20.14 -3.68 -9.76
N VAL A 23 19.86 -3.06 -8.63
CA VAL A 23 18.52 -2.89 -8.04
C VAL A 23 18.06 -1.47 -8.33
N ARG A 24 16.76 -1.27 -8.47
CA ARG A 24 16.16 0.05 -8.72
C ARG A 24 15.32 0.49 -7.52
N SER A 25 15.22 1.80 -7.32
CA SER A 25 14.30 2.36 -6.34
C SER A 25 12.87 1.97 -6.67
N GLY A 26 12.09 1.57 -5.67
CA GLY A 26 10.73 1.06 -5.85
C GLY A 26 10.61 -0.40 -6.27
N ASP A 27 11.74 -1.10 -6.50
CA ASP A 27 11.69 -2.54 -6.76
C ASP A 27 11.17 -3.30 -5.53
N LEU A 28 10.36 -4.31 -5.78
CA LEU A 28 9.86 -5.23 -4.77
C LEU A 28 10.93 -6.29 -4.45
N ALA A 29 11.07 -6.60 -3.18
CA ALA A 29 11.93 -7.65 -2.67
C ALA A 29 11.18 -8.56 -1.69
N LEU A 30 11.74 -9.73 -1.44
CA LEU A 30 11.37 -10.61 -0.33
C LEU A 30 12.54 -10.66 0.64
N VAL A 31 12.27 -10.41 1.91
CA VAL A 31 13.20 -10.58 3.03
C VAL A 31 12.68 -11.77 3.84
N GLY A 32 13.34 -12.92 3.71
CA GLY A 32 12.72 -14.17 4.12
C GLY A 32 11.42 -14.40 3.34
N GLU A 33 10.29 -14.43 4.05
CA GLU A 33 8.95 -14.59 3.48
C GLU A 33 8.17 -13.26 3.37
N SER A 34 8.72 -12.17 3.89
CA SER A 34 8.04 -10.87 3.95
C SER A 34 8.36 -10.01 2.73
N TYR A 35 7.32 -9.39 2.15
CA TYR A 35 7.52 -8.40 1.10
C TYR A 35 8.13 -7.12 1.65
N ALA A 36 9.03 -6.54 0.87
CA ALA A 36 9.71 -5.29 1.14
C ALA A 36 9.85 -4.44 -0.11
N ASN A 37 9.90 -3.13 0.07
CA ASN A 37 10.12 -2.17 -1.01
C ASN A 37 11.49 -1.51 -0.89
N VAL A 38 12.18 -1.31 -1.99
CA VAL A 38 13.43 -0.54 -2.06
C VAL A 38 13.12 0.94 -1.90
N ILE A 39 13.52 1.53 -0.77
CA ILE A 39 13.24 2.95 -0.45
C ILE A 39 14.45 3.86 -0.65
N LYS A 40 15.66 3.31 -0.59
CA LYS A 40 16.89 4.09 -0.77
C LYS A 40 18.00 3.24 -1.40
N LEU A 41 18.78 3.87 -2.26
CA LEU A 41 19.97 3.31 -2.86
C LEU A 41 21.14 4.27 -2.57
N ASP A 42 22.21 3.74 -2.00
CA ASP A 42 23.45 4.46 -1.78
C ASP A 42 24.62 3.58 -2.22
N ARG A 43 25.08 3.80 -3.45
CA ARG A 43 26.07 2.94 -4.14
C ARG A 43 25.60 1.48 -4.20
N ASP A 44 26.25 0.59 -3.45
CA ASP A 44 25.91 -0.83 -3.31
C ASP A 44 25.02 -1.12 -2.09
N LEU A 45 24.73 -0.12 -1.27
CA LEU A 45 23.91 -0.25 -0.09
C LEU A 45 22.44 0.02 -0.44
N VAL A 46 21.60 -0.99 -0.28
CA VAL A 46 20.18 -0.94 -0.58
C VAL A 46 19.39 -0.98 0.72
N THR A 47 18.53 0.00 0.92
CA THR A 47 17.64 0.08 2.08
C THR A 47 16.23 -0.36 1.67
N LEU A 48 15.71 -1.31 2.42
CA LEU A 48 14.41 -1.95 2.20
C LEU A 48 13.47 -1.63 3.36
N GLN A 49 12.22 -1.31 3.06
CA GLN A 49 11.15 -1.23 4.05
C GLN A 49 10.32 -2.50 3.97
N VAL A 50 10.27 -3.27 5.06
CA VAL A 50 9.51 -4.51 5.16
C VAL A 50 8.07 -4.19 5.57
N PHE A 51 7.08 -4.70 4.81
CA PHE A 51 5.67 -4.34 5.01
C PHE A 51 5.07 -4.95 6.28
N SER A 52 5.35 -6.22 6.55
CA SER A 52 4.82 -6.95 7.71
C SER A 52 5.68 -6.85 8.97
N GLY A 53 6.70 -5.98 8.95
CA GLY A 53 7.68 -5.87 10.03
C GLY A 53 8.82 -6.90 9.89
N THR A 54 9.79 -6.76 10.79
CA THR A 54 11.03 -7.57 10.78
C THR A 54 11.08 -8.59 11.93
N GLN A 55 9.95 -8.82 12.59
CA GLN A 55 9.91 -9.83 13.65
C GLN A 55 10.22 -11.21 13.07
N GLY A 56 11.20 -11.89 13.68
CA GLY A 56 11.68 -13.20 13.22
C GLY A 56 12.65 -13.16 12.03
N VAL A 57 12.96 -11.99 11.47
CA VAL A 57 13.96 -11.85 10.41
C VAL A 57 15.37 -11.91 11.00
N SER A 58 16.19 -12.80 10.49
CA SER A 58 17.61 -12.94 10.82
C SER A 58 18.51 -12.23 9.80
N THR A 59 19.69 -11.81 10.22
CA THR A 59 20.70 -11.24 9.30
C THR A 59 21.23 -12.25 8.28
N THR A 60 20.94 -13.52 8.46
CA THR A 60 21.28 -14.61 7.54
C THR A 60 20.17 -14.96 6.56
N ASP A 61 18.99 -14.35 6.72
CA ASP A 61 17.86 -14.63 5.85
C ASP A 61 18.14 -14.15 4.42
N PRO A 62 17.62 -14.87 3.42
CA PRO A 62 17.81 -14.48 2.04
C PRO A 62 16.98 -13.24 1.69
N VAL A 63 17.61 -12.30 1.00
CA VAL A 63 16.94 -11.16 0.37
C VAL A 63 16.87 -11.40 -1.13
N ARG A 64 15.67 -11.47 -1.66
CA ARG A 64 15.41 -11.78 -3.07
C ARG A 64 14.76 -10.59 -3.76
N PHE A 65 15.46 -9.94 -4.67
CA PHE A 65 14.91 -8.84 -5.48
C PHE A 65 14.13 -9.39 -6.66
N LEU A 66 12.90 -8.92 -6.83
CA LEU A 66 11.98 -9.40 -7.86
C LEU A 66 12.14 -8.66 -9.20
N GLY A 67 12.89 -7.54 -9.22
CA GLY A 67 13.16 -6.74 -10.43
C GLY A 67 11.93 -6.08 -11.04
N ARG A 68 10.89 -5.91 -10.25
CA ARG A 68 9.63 -5.25 -10.64
C ARG A 68 9.07 -4.48 -9.46
N PRO A 69 8.27 -3.44 -9.69
CA PRO A 69 7.55 -2.77 -8.61
C PRO A 69 6.46 -3.66 -8.02
N MET A 70 5.85 -3.20 -6.94
CA MET A 70 4.67 -3.85 -6.40
C MET A 70 3.52 -3.74 -7.42
N MET A 71 2.91 -4.88 -7.70
CA MET A 71 1.81 -5.02 -8.64
C MET A 71 0.58 -5.48 -7.88
N VAL A 72 -0.59 -5.00 -8.30
CA VAL A 72 -1.87 -5.48 -7.81
C VAL A 72 -2.72 -5.98 -8.97
N SER A 73 -3.54 -6.98 -8.70
CA SER A 73 -4.54 -7.42 -9.66
C SER A 73 -5.64 -6.37 -9.76
N PHE A 74 -6.13 -6.14 -10.97
CA PHE A 74 -7.26 -5.26 -11.26
C PHE A 74 -8.29 -6.04 -12.09
N SER A 75 -9.34 -6.50 -11.42
CA SER A 75 -10.45 -7.20 -12.06
C SER A 75 -11.71 -7.12 -11.18
N ASP A 76 -12.87 -7.43 -11.75
CA ASP A 76 -14.13 -7.48 -11.01
C ASP A 76 -14.14 -8.56 -9.92
N HIS A 77 -13.23 -9.54 -10.00
CA HIS A 77 -13.03 -10.58 -8.99
C HIS A 77 -12.42 -10.06 -7.67
N LEU A 78 -12.03 -8.79 -7.60
CA LEU A 78 -11.63 -8.13 -6.34
C LEU A 78 -12.83 -7.83 -5.44
N LEU A 79 -14.03 -7.68 -6.02
CA LEU A 79 -15.21 -7.27 -5.28
C LEU A 79 -15.61 -8.34 -4.24
N GLY A 80 -15.89 -7.90 -3.02
CA GLY A 80 -16.24 -8.76 -1.90
C GLY A 80 -15.08 -9.58 -1.31
N ARG A 81 -13.83 -9.35 -1.73
CA ARG A 81 -12.65 -10.07 -1.26
C ARG A 81 -11.92 -9.29 -0.15
N ILE A 82 -11.16 -10.01 0.66
CA ILE A 82 -10.33 -9.46 1.74
C ILE A 82 -8.86 -9.73 1.44
N PHE A 83 -8.04 -8.67 1.46
CA PHE A 83 -6.62 -8.71 1.19
C PHE A 83 -5.82 -8.10 2.35
N ASN A 84 -4.56 -8.50 2.47
CA ASN A 84 -3.61 -7.75 3.30
C ASN A 84 -3.04 -6.55 2.52
N GLY A 85 -2.22 -5.72 3.19
CA GLY A 85 -1.58 -4.55 2.57
C GLY A 85 -0.61 -4.85 1.41
N ALA A 86 -0.25 -6.11 1.21
CA ALA A 86 0.56 -6.58 0.08
C ALA A 86 -0.30 -7.15 -1.09
N GLY A 87 -1.64 -7.08 -0.98
CA GLY A 87 -2.55 -7.61 -2.00
C GLY A 87 -2.69 -9.14 -1.98
N VAL A 88 -2.27 -9.80 -0.90
CA VAL A 88 -2.45 -11.25 -0.74
C VAL A 88 -3.81 -11.54 -0.12
N PRO A 89 -4.62 -12.46 -0.70
CA PRO A 89 -5.92 -12.84 -0.15
C PRO A 89 -5.82 -13.31 1.31
N ARG A 90 -6.78 -12.90 2.11
CA ARG A 90 -6.96 -13.31 3.52
C ARG A 90 -8.24 -14.08 3.77
N ASP A 91 -9.06 -14.20 2.76
CA ASP A 91 -10.37 -14.87 2.77
C ASP A 91 -10.30 -16.35 2.34
N ASN A 92 -9.12 -16.95 2.27
CA ASN A 92 -8.86 -18.30 1.75
C ASN A 92 -9.31 -18.52 0.30
N GLY A 93 -9.64 -17.45 -0.42
CA GLY A 93 -9.96 -17.50 -1.84
C GLY A 93 -8.70 -17.64 -2.71
N PRO A 94 -8.87 -17.95 -4.01
CA PRO A 94 -7.76 -18.11 -4.93
C PRO A 94 -6.97 -16.81 -5.09
N ALA A 95 -5.67 -16.93 -5.38
CA ALA A 95 -4.84 -15.79 -5.75
C ALA A 95 -5.34 -15.18 -7.06
N LEU A 96 -5.38 -13.86 -7.13
CA LEU A 96 -5.72 -13.15 -8.36
C LEU A 96 -4.45 -12.87 -9.14
N THR A 97 -4.39 -13.38 -10.37
CA THR A 97 -3.21 -13.24 -11.25
C THR A 97 -3.51 -12.46 -12.53
N GLU A 98 -4.76 -12.06 -12.72
CA GLU A 98 -5.24 -11.35 -13.89
C GLU A 98 -4.91 -9.86 -13.84
N ASN A 99 -4.65 -9.26 -15.00
CA ASN A 99 -4.53 -7.80 -15.18
C ASN A 99 -3.70 -7.09 -14.10
N MET A 100 -2.46 -7.53 -13.92
CA MET A 100 -1.56 -6.94 -12.93
C MET A 100 -1.11 -5.55 -13.33
N ILE A 101 -1.36 -4.56 -12.49
CA ILE A 101 -0.95 -3.16 -12.68
C ILE A 101 0.00 -2.72 -11.56
N PRO A 102 0.99 -1.84 -11.85
CA PRO A 102 1.85 -1.29 -10.81
C PRO A 102 1.07 -0.30 -9.94
N ILE A 103 1.19 -0.42 -8.62
CA ILE A 103 0.46 0.46 -7.67
C ILE A 103 0.91 1.93 -7.72
N GLY A 104 2.13 2.20 -8.18
CA GLY A 104 2.66 3.56 -8.26
C GLY A 104 1.96 4.44 -9.31
N GLY A 105 1.27 3.82 -10.27
CA GLY A 105 0.66 4.53 -11.37
C GLY A 105 1.67 5.32 -12.23
N PRO A 106 1.22 5.97 -13.30
CA PRO A 106 2.05 6.88 -14.07
C PRO A 106 2.25 8.20 -13.32
N SER A 107 3.44 8.81 -13.46
CA SER A 107 3.69 10.16 -12.96
C SER A 107 2.80 11.15 -13.72
N VAL A 108 1.96 11.87 -13.00
CA VAL A 108 1.09 12.91 -13.58
C VAL A 108 1.75 14.27 -13.36
N ASN A 109 1.94 15.01 -14.47
CA ASN A 109 2.43 16.38 -14.39
C ASN A 109 1.48 17.23 -13.53
N PRO A 110 1.98 17.96 -12.53
CA PRO A 110 1.15 18.81 -11.66
C PRO A 110 0.27 19.79 -12.41
N SER A 111 0.70 20.30 -13.57
CA SER A 111 -0.09 21.20 -14.42
C SER A 111 -1.33 20.55 -15.07
N ARG A 112 -1.39 19.23 -15.09
CA ARG A 112 -2.54 18.46 -15.59
C ARG A 112 -3.51 18.05 -14.48
N ARG A 113 -3.23 18.39 -13.24
CA ARG A 113 -4.13 18.09 -12.14
C ARG A 113 -5.36 18.97 -12.23
N ILE A 114 -6.51 18.35 -12.21
CA ILE A 114 -7.81 19.02 -12.14
C ILE A 114 -8.14 19.19 -10.65
N VAL A 115 -8.62 20.38 -10.30
CA VAL A 115 -9.13 20.61 -8.94
C VAL A 115 -10.40 19.77 -8.77
N PRO A 116 -10.46 18.93 -7.72
CA PRO A 116 -11.65 18.11 -7.46
C PRO A 116 -12.87 19.02 -7.23
N ASN A 117 -13.95 18.71 -7.92
CA ASN A 117 -15.20 19.50 -7.84
C ASN A 117 -16.46 18.63 -7.76
N LYS A 118 -16.30 17.30 -7.82
CA LYS A 118 -17.42 16.37 -7.74
C LYS A 118 -17.65 15.97 -6.29
N LEU A 119 -18.84 16.32 -5.80
CA LEU A 119 -19.28 16.09 -4.44
C LEU A 119 -19.59 14.62 -4.21
N ILE A 120 -19.12 14.07 -3.09
CA ILE A 120 -19.54 12.77 -2.55
C ILE A 120 -20.51 13.04 -1.40
N ARG A 121 -21.76 12.68 -1.57
CA ARG A 121 -22.79 12.81 -0.52
C ARG A 121 -22.70 11.65 0.44
N THR A 122 -22.64 11.95 1.73
CA THR A 122 -22.57 10.96 2.81
C THR A 122 -23.93 10.72 3.48
N GLY A 123 -24.89 11.62 3.27
CA GLY A 123 -26.17 11.60 4.00
C GLY A 123 -26.02 12.03 5.48
N ILE A 124 -24.86 12.52 5.90
CA ILE A 124 -24.59 13.07 7.22
C ILE A 124 -24.53 14.60 7.08
N PRO A 125 -25.56 15.34 7.55
CA PRO A 125 -25.69 16.79 7.30
C PRO A 125 -24.47 17.60 7.72
N MET A 126 -23.83 17.24 8.86
CA MET A 126 -22.64 17.94 9.36
C MET A 126 -21.44 17.77 8.42
N ILE A 127 -21.34 16.65 7.73
CA ILE A 127 -20.29 16.41 6.73
C ILE A 127 -20.67 17.11 5.44
N ASP A 128 -21.85 16.84 4.91
CA ASP A 128 -22.28 17.31 3.59
C ASP A 128 -22.35 18.84 3.49
N VAL A 129 -22.57 19.54 4.62
CA VAL A 129 -22.67 21.01 4.64
C VAL A 129 -21.39 21.72 5.09
N PHE A 130 -20.73 21.20 6.13
CA PHE A 130 -19.59 21.91 6.75
C PHE A 130 -18.23 21.31 6.43
N ASN A 131 -18.15 20.02 6.11
CA ASN A 131 -16.91 19.29 5.82
C ASN A 131 -17.06 18.46 4.55
N THR A 132 -17.62 19.05 3.54
CA THR A 132 -17.96 18.42 2.26
C THR A 132 -16.86 17.52 1.70
N LEU A 133 -17.20 16.28 1.38
CA LEU A 133 -16.30 15.36 0.69
C LEU A 133 -16.34 15.59 -0.82
N VAL A 134 -15.18 15.59 -1.45
CA VAL A 134 -15.06 15.62 -2.91
C VAL A 134 -14.16 14.49 -3.39
N GLU A 135 -14.37 14.03 -4.62
CA GLU A 135 -13.54 12.99 -5.23
C GLU A 135 -12.05 13.37 -5.17
N SER A 136 -11.18 12.38 -5.01
CA SER A 136 -9.71 12.54 -4.92
C SER A 136 -9.19 13.35 -3.73
N GLN A 137 -10.05 13.69 -2.76
CA GLN A 137 -9.65 14.36 -1.52
C GLN A 137 -9.15 13.35 -0.50
N LYS A 138 -8.11 13.73 0.26
CA LYS A 138 -7.70 13.04 1.49
C LYS A 138 -8.25 13.83 2.67
N LEU A 139 -9.20 13.26 3.39
CA LEU A 139 -9.80 13.89 4.57
C LEU A 139 -9.32 13.16 5.84
N PRO A 140 -8.56 13.82 6.71
CA PRO A 140 -8.20 13.24 8.00
C PRO A 140 -9.38 13.32 8.97
N ILE A 141 -9.60 12.26 9.75
CA ILE A 141 -10.54 12.24 10.86
C ILE A 141 -9.71 12.26 12.14
N PHE A 142 -9.84 13.32 12.92
CA PHE A 142 -9.20 13.47 14.23
C PHE A 142 -10.20 13.13 15.34
N SER A 143 -9.75 12.38 16.33
CA SER A 143 -10.56 11.96 17.46
C SER A 143 -9.70 11.91 18.72
N VAL A 144 -10.29 12.15 19.87
CA VAL A 144 -9.67 11.88 21.17
C VAL A 144 -9.90 10.42 21.55
N SER A 145 -9.08 9.92 22.49
CA SER A 145 -9.21 8.54 22.97
C SER A 145 -10.59 8.31 23.58
N GLY A 146 -11.24 7.22 23.16
CA GLY A 146 -12.57 6.85 23.64
C GLY A 146 -13.74 7.29 22.76
N GLU A 147 -13.53 8.18 21.80
CA GLU A 147 -14.58 8.58 20.85
C GLU A 147 -14.80 7.50 19.76
N PRO A 148 -16.06 7.33 19.32
CA PRO A 148 -16.42 6.24 18.40
C PRO A 148 -16.12 6.57 16.94
N TYR A 149 -14.89 6.99 16.61
CA TYR A 149 -14.50 7.41 15.25
C TYR A 149 -14.65 6.29 14.20
N ASN A 150 -14.45 5.03 14.60
CA ASN A 150 -14.66 3.89 13.71
C ASN A 150 -16.12 3.73 13.30
N GLN A 151 -17.08 4.07 14.20
CA GLN A 151 -18.50 4.04 13.86
C GLN A 151 -18.85 5.15 12.88
N LEU A 152 -18.26 6.34 13.03
CA LEU A 152 -18.43 7.43 12.07
C LEU A 152 -17.86 7.03 10.70
N LEU A 153 -16.65 6.45 10.65
CA LEU A 153 -16.02 6.00 9.42
C LEU A 153 -16.88 4.91 8.72
N SER A 154 -17.35 3.93 9.47
CA SER A 154 -18.24 2.88 8.95
C SER A 154 -19.55 3.47 8.41
N ARG A 155 -20.13 4.43 9.11
CA ARG A 155 -21.35 5.11 8.67
C ARG A 155 -21.14 5.91 7.38
N ILE A 156 -20.02 6.65 7.28
CA ILE A 156 -19.67 7.35 6.04
C ILE A 156 -19.56 6.34 4.89
N ALA A 157 -18.80 5.25 5.10
CA ALA A 157 -18.60 4.23 4.09
C ALA A 157 -19.92 3.59 3.62
N MET A 158 -20.83 3.28 4.55
CA MET A 158 -22.12 2.64 4.22
C MET A 158 -23.12 3.57 3.54
N GLN A 159 -23.03 4.88 3.77
CA GLN A 159 -24.02 5.87 3.29
C GLN A 159 -23.51 6.69 2.11
N ALA A 160 -22.19 6.71 1.86
CA ALA A 160 -21.62 7.48 0.76
C ALA A 160 -22.20 7.02 -0.60
N GLN A 161 -22.61 7.99 -1.41
CA GLN A 161 -23.11 7.73 -2.76
C GLN A 161 -21.93 7.52 -3.72
N VAL A 162 -21.37 6.31 -3.69
CA VAL A 162 -20.24 5.88 -4.52
C VAL A 162 -20.49 4.47 -5.05
N ASP A 163 -19.84 4.11 -6.16
CA ASP A 163 -20.01 2.81 -6.79
C ASP A 163 -19.27 1.69 -6.03
N ILE A 164 -18.10 1.99 -5.49
CA ILE A 164 -17.21 1.03 -4.82
C ILE A 164 -16.65 1.65 -3.55
N ILE A 165 -16.63 0.89 -2.47
CA ILE A 165 -16.00 1.23 -1.20
C ILE A 165 -14.86 0.24 -0.94
N VAL A 166 -13.70 0.78 -0.60
CA VAL A 166 -12.53 -0.01 -0.18
C VAL A 166 -12.25 0.32 1.29
N LEU A 167 -12.29 -0.69 2.15
CA LEU A 167 -12.09 -0.58 3.61
C LEU A 167 -10.82 -1.31 4.04
#